data_74c60bf7e4023b0378bc1bd8b644d20e
#
_entry.id   74c60bf7e4023b0378bc1bd8b644d20e
#
_cell.length_a   1.000
_cell.length_b   1.000
_cell.length_c   1.000
_cell.angle_alpha   90.00
_cell.angle_beta   90.00
_cell.angle_gamma   90.00
#
_symmetry.space_group_name_H-M   'P 1'
#
loop_
_entity.id
_entity.type
_entity.pdbx_description
1 polymer ?
#
loop_
_entity_poly.entity_id
_entity_poly.type
_entity_poly.pdbx_seq_one_letter_code
_entity_poly.pdbx_strand_id
1 'polypeptide(L)'
;NRTAVWQRAEEDIVQLRNEYWNEENNAEEQINQKLHQSAILELKFQYSLWKKDYKSAYEYANNIVQNLNAPALNGYKCFWNYMTGCMAYYLFKDGQAEYKTSGIQCLSDAVKENMGIRWLPGLSEKLFFAKSEDVKDTDFFVDCIEKIESIFTLLPTLQKTEKKIESILRDLNSSNGNEFERGHKGLGELLGFISENPNSTGAPDPYWIINE
;
A
#
# COMPACT_ATOMS: atom_id res chain seq x y z
N ASN A 1 -0.44 -24.81 7.32
CA ASN A 1 0.80 -24.19 7.72
C ASN A 1 1.16 -23.07 6.73
N ARG A 2 1.16 -21.80 7.22
CA ARG A 2 1.32 -20.61 6.38
C ARG A 2 2.69 -20.56 5.70
N THR A 3 3.74 -20.99 6.40
CA THR A 3 5.11 -21.07 5.84
C THR A 3 5.16 -22.00 4.61
N ALA A 4 4.46 -23.12 4.65
CA ALA A 4 4.43 -24.06 3.52
C ALA A 4 3.75 -23.48 2.27
N VAL A 5 2.76 -22.55 2.45
CA VAL A 5 2.11 -21.87 1.31
C VAL A 5 3.09 -20.92 0.62
N TRP A 6 3.87 -20.16 1.37
CA TRP A 6 4.86 -19.24 0.82
C TRP A 6 6.04 -19.96 0.16
N GLN A 7 6.52 -21.06 0.76
CA GLN A 7 7.54 -21.91 0.14
C GLN A 7 7.05 -22.50 -1.19
N ARG A 8 5.80 -22.96 -1.23
CA ARG A 8 5.21 -23.49 -2.45
C ARG A 8 5.06 -22.42 -3.53
N ALA A 9 4.65 -21.19 -3.17
CA ALA A 9 4.58 -20.09 -4.12
C ALA A 9 5.97 -19.72 -4.71
N GLU A 10 7.03 -19.79 -3.91
CA GLU A 10 8.41 -19.61 -4.37
C GLU A 10 8.81 -20.72 -5.36
N GLU A 11 8.49 -21.97 -5.04
CA GLU A 11 8.74 -23.13 -5.91
C GLU A 11 7.96 -23.03 -7.23
N ASP A 12 6.69 -22.62 -7.19
CA ASP A 12 5.85 -22.42 -8.38
C ASP A 12 6.43 -21.34 -9.31
N ILE A 13 6.95 -20.21 -8.75
CA ILE A 13 7.62 -19.18 -9.54
C ILE A 13 8.88 -19.70 -10.22
N VAL A 14 9.69 -20.49 -9.52
CA VAL A 14 10.89 -21.11 -10.07
C VAL A 14 10.55 -22.10 -11.17
N GLN A 15 9.50 -22.90 -10.98
CA GLN A 15 9.03 -23.86 -11.97
C GLN A 15 8.53 -23.17 -13.24
N LEU A 16 7.66 -22.16 -13.10
CA LEU A 16 7.15 -21.35 -14.23
C LEU A 16 8.28 -20.73 -15.02
N ARG A 17 9.29 -20.19 -14.34
CA ARG A 17 10.48 -19.68 -15.01
C ARG A 17 11.14 -20.76 -15.90
N ASN A 18 11.37 -21.94 -15.35
CA ASN A 18 12.09 -23.00 -16.07
C ASN A 18 11.28 -23.56 -17.25
N GLU A 19 9.95 -23.53 -17.19
CA GLU A 19 9.05 -24.00 -18.25
C GLU A 19 8.93 -23.03 -19.43
N TYR A 20 8.99 -21.71 -19.17
CA TYR A 20 8.70 -20.67 -20.17
C TYR A 20 9.92 -19.84 -20.59
N TRP A 21 11.10 -20.19 -20.13
CA TRP A 21 12.32 -19.42 -20.37
C TRP A 21 12.98 -19.82 -21.72
N ASN A 22 12.97 -18.87 -22.67
CA ASN A 22 13.70 -19.02 -23.92
C ASN A 22 15.00 -18.19 -23.92
N GLU A 23 16.13 -18.83 -24.22
CA GLU A 23 17.51 -18.32 -24.08
C GLU A 23 17.95 -17.26 -25.12
N GLU A 24 17.09 -16.77 -26.01
CA GLU A 24 17.54 -16.07 -27.22
C GLU A 24 17.77 -14.54 -27.11
N ASN A 25 17.50 -13.87 -25.97
CA ASN A 25 17.69 -12.42 -25.86
C ASN A 25 18.44 -11.99 -24.58
N ASN A 26 19.76 -11.90 -24.64
CA ASN A 26 20.61 -11.63 -23.47
C ASN A 26 20.22 -10.40 -22.62
N ALA A 27 19.72 -9.31 -23.19
CA ALA A 27 19.34 -8.09 -22.42
C ALA A 27 17.96 -8.26 -21.75
N GLU A 28 16.99 -8.81 -22.48
CA GLU A 28 15.65 -9.12 -21.96
C GLU A 28 15.74 -10.24 -20.93
N GLU A 29 16.60 -11.21 -21.16
CA GLU A 29 16.90 -12.28 -20.22
C GLU A 29 17.43 -11.75 -18.88
N GLN A 30 18.37 -10.81 -18.89
CA GLN A 30 18.90 -10.21 -17.68
C GLN A 30 17.81 -9.44 -16.89
N ILE A 31 16.92 -8.73 -17.59
CA ILE A 31 15.78 -8.06 -16.96
C ILE A 31 14.85 -9.09 -16.32
N ASN A 32 14.51 -10.15 -17.05
CA ASN A 32 13.65 -11.21 -16.56
C ASN A 32 14.23 -11.95 -15.35
N GLN A 33 15.55 -12.20 -15.33
CA GLN A 33 16.24 -12.78 -14.18
C GLN A 33 16.12 -11.89 -12.94
N LYS A 34 16.30 -10.56 -13.10
CA LYS A 34 16.14 -9.61 -12.00
C LYS A 34 14.70 -9.56 -11.49
N LEU A 35 13.73 -9.55 -12.38
CA LEU A 35 12.31 -9.59 -12.02
C LEU A 35 11.96 -10.89 -11.27
N HIS A 36 12.47 -12.03 -11.73
CA HIS A 36 12.26 -13.31 -11.05
C HIS A 36 12.87 -13.33 -9.63
N GLN A 37 14.12 -12.88 -9.49
CA GLN A 37 14.77 -12.77 -8.18
C GLN A 37 14.00 -11.81 -7.26
N SER A 38 13.52 -10.71 -7.81
CA SER A 38 12.70 -9.75 -7.07
C SER A 38 11.38 -10.37 -6.62
N ALA A 39 10.69 -11.13 -7.48
CA ALA A 39 9.44 -11.79 -7.13
C ALA A 39 9.57 -12.75 -5.92
N ILE A 40 10.67 -13.48 -5.84
CA ILE A 40 10.97 -14.34 -4.68
C ILE A 40 11.14 -13.48 -3.40
N LEU A 41 11.87 -12.38 -3.51
CA LEU A 41 12.07 -11.46 -2.37
C LEU A 41 10.78 -10.77 -1.96
N GLU A 42 9.90 -10.45 -2.92
CA GLU A 42 8.58 -9.87 -2.66
C GLU A 42 7.69 -10.80 -1.83
N LEU A 43 7.68 -12.08 -2.15
CA LEU A 43 6.95 -13.05 -1.34
C LEU A 43 7.45 -13.07 0.11
N LYS A 44 8.77 -13.04 0.30
CA LYS A 44 9.40 -12.98 1.63
C LYS A 44 9.07 -11.66 2.35
N PHE A 45 9.10 -10.56 1.62
CA PHE A 45 8.69 -9.24 2.13
C PHE A 45 7.22 -9.25 2.60
N GLN A 46 6.29 -9.72 1.77
CA GLN A 46 4.87 -9.80 2.11
C GLN A 46 4.63 -10.70 3.34
N TYR A 47 5.31 -11.83 3.40
CA TYR A 47 5.23 -12.72 4.56
C TYR A 47 5.75 -12.06 5.83
N SER A 48 6.86 -11.29 5.76
CA SER A 48 7.42 -10.55 6.89
C SER A 48 6.47 -9.44 7.35
N LEU A 49 5.85 -8.69 6.42
CA LEU A 49 4.81 -7.71 6.75
C LEU A 49 3.64 -8.35 7.50
N TRP A 50 3.17 -9.48 7.02
CA TRP A 50 2.08 -10.19 7.67
C TRP A 50 2.43 -10.64 9.10
N LYS A 51 3.69 -10.99 9.35
CA LYS A 51 4.20 -11.31 10.68
C LYS A 51 4.50 -10.08 11.53
N LYS A 52 4.39 -8.89 10.98
CA LYS A 52 4.85 -7.61 11.57
C LYS A 52 6.35 -7.61 11.88
N ASP A 53 7.14 -8.40 11.14
CA ASP A 53 8.59 -8.41 11.19
C ASP A 53 9.13 -7.34 10.23
N TYR A 54 9.08 -6.08 10.67
CA TYR A 54 9.48 -4.94 9.85
C TYR A 54 10.96 -4.93 9.52
N LYS A 55 11.80 -5.56 10.36
CA LYS A 55 13.23 -5.66 10.09
C LYS A 55 13.52 -6.56 8.90
N SER A 56 12.99 -7.78 8.91
CA SER A 56 13.11 -8.67 7.75
C SER A 56 12.45 -8.08 6.50
N ALA A 57 11.30 -7.40 6.63
CA ALA A 57 10.66 -6.72 5.53
C ALA A 57 11.58 -5.62 4.93
N TYR A 58 12.21 -4.81 5.76
CA TYR A 58 13.19 -3.81 5.32
C TYR A 58 14.34 -4.45 4.54
N GLU A 59 14.92 -5.53 5.07
CA GLU A 59 16.03 -6.24 4.45
C GLU A 59 15.65 -6.80 3.06
N TYR A 60 14.48 -7.44 2.93
CA TYR A 60 13.99 -7.95 1.66
C TYR A 60 13.71 -6.83 0.65
N ALA A 61 13.04 -5.74 1.07
CA ALA A 61 12.78 -4.60 0.21
C ALA A 61 14.08 -3.96 -0.29
N ASN A 62 15.08 -3.78 0.59
CA ASN A 62 16.38 -3.25 0.22
C ASN A 62 17.12 -4.16 -0.77
N ASN A 63 17.06 -5.47 -0.59
CA ASN A 63 17.65 -6.43 -1.53
C ASN A 63 16.97 -6.38 -2.91
N ILE A 64 15.66 -6.14 -2.98
CA ILE A 64 14.95 -5.90 -4.24
C ILE A 64 15.49 -4.65 -4.93
N VAL A 65 15.60 -3.52 -4.19
CA VAL A 65 16.16 -2.27 -4.74
C VAL A 65 17.55 -2.48 -5.34
N GLN A 66 18.42 -3.21 -4.64
CA GLN A 66 19.78 -3.51 -5.12
C GLN A 66 19.77 -4.38 -6.38
N ASN A 67 18.83 -5.28 -6.52
CA ASN A 67 18.68 -6.15 -7.68
C ASN A 67 18.17 -5.38 -8.92
N LEU A 68 17.35 -4.32 -8.73
CA LEU A 68 16.70 -3.56 -9.79
C LEU A 68 17.63 -2.47 -10.37
N ASN A 69 18.77 -2.85 -10.95
CA ASN A 69 19.78 -1.93 -11.45
C ASN A 69 19.75 -1.71 -12.99
N ALA A 70 18.62 -2.02 -13.66
CA ALA A 70 18.43 -1.77 -15.07
C ALA A 70 17.53 -0.54 -15.31
N PRO A 71 17.86 0.39 -16.24
CA PRO A 71 17.06 1.58 -16.50
C PRO A 71 15.60 1.31 -16.85
N ALA A 72 15.32 0.20 -17.55
CA ALA A 72 13.95 -0.22 -17.85
C ALA A 72 13.10 -0.53 -16.60
N LEU A 73 13.74 -0.72 -15.45
CA LEU A 73 13.08 -1.06 -14.17
C LEU A 73 12.99 0.13 -13.21
N ASN A 74 13.31 1.36 -13.64
CA ASN A 74 13.36 2.53 -12.76
C ASN A 74 12.01 2.79 -12.04
N GLY A 75 10.88 2.63 -12.72
CA GLY A 75 9.56 2.78 -12.09
C GLY A 75 9.33 1.76 -10.97
N TYR A 76 9.74 0.53 -11.20
CA TYR A 76 9.65 -0.54 -10.22
C TYR A 76 10.64 -0.35 -9.06
N LYS A 77 11.84 0.10 -9.36
CA LYS A 77 12.85 0.48 -8.38
C LYS A 77 12.40 1.67 -7.51
N CYS A 78 11.72 2.66 -8.12
CA CYS A 78 11.09 3.76 -7.40
C CYS A 78 10.10 3.24 -6.33
N PHE A 79 9.20 2.34 -6.72
CA PHE A 79 8.24 1.72 -5.80
C PHE A 79 8.95 1.01 -4.64
N TRP A 80 9.99 0.21 -4.92
CA TRP A 80 10.70 -0.52 -3.87
C TRP A 80 11.56 0.36 -2.98
N ASN A 81 12.13 1.44 -3.50
CA ASN A 81 12.76 2.48 -2.69
C ASN A 81 11.76 3.13 -1.73
N TYR A 82 10.54 3.42 -2.21
CA TYR A 82 9.47 3.92 -1.36
C TYR A 82 9.09 2.89 -0.27
N MET A 83 8.88 1.63 -0.61
CA MET A 83 8.56 0.58 0.36
C MET A 83 9.67 0.39 1.40
N THR A 84 10.93 0.41 0.99
CA THR A 84 12.09 0.33 1.89
C THR A 84 12.11 1.53 2.86
N GLY A 85 11.85 2.74 2.36
CA GLY A 85 11.73 3.95 3.16
C GLY A 85 10.60 3.87 4.20
N CYS A 86 9.45 3.30 3.82
CA CYS A 86 8.35 3.06 4.74
C CYS A 86 8.71 2.06 5.83
N MET A 87 9.40 0.96 5.50
CA MET A 87 9.83 -0.02 6.51
C MET A 87 10.87 0.60 7.47
N ALA A 88 11.80 1.38 6.96
CA ALA A 88 12.75 2.12 7.78
C ALA A 88 12.05 3.10 8.73
N TYR A 89 10.97 3.75 8.28
CA TYR A 89 10.15 4.60 9.14
C TYR A 89 9.48 3.81 10.28
N TYR A 90 8.90 2.66 10.01
CA TYR A 90 8.32 1.81 11.07
C TYR A 90 9.37 1.39 12.10
N LEU A 91 10.57 0.99 11.68
CA LEU A 91 11.68 0.65 12.57
C LEU A 91 12.15 1.88 13.39
N PHE A 92 12.24 3.04 12.76
CA PHE A 92 12.56 4.29 13.45
C PHE A 92 11.49 4.66 14.51
N LYS A 93 10.21 4.51 14.20
CA LYS A 93 9.09 4.71 15.15
C LYS A 93 9.14 3.71 16.32
N ASP A 94 9.63 2.51 16.07
CA ASP A 94 9.85 1.47 17.09
C ASP A 94 11.15 1.70 17.92
N GLY A 95 11.74 2.88 17.80
CA GLY A 95 12.91 3.32 18.60
C GLY A 95 14.27 2.98 18.01
N GLN A 96 14.35 2.41 16.82
CA GLN A 96 15.59 2.07 16.12
C GLN A 96 16.10 3.27 15.31
N ALA A 97 16.76 4.21 15.99
CA ALA A 97 17.13 5.53 15.43
C ALA A 97 18.07 5.46 14.21
N GLU A 98 18.83 4.39 14.07
CA GLU A 98 19.75 4.14 12.95
C GLU A 98 19.03 4.06 11.60
N TYR A 99 17.75 3.69 11.57
CA TYR A 99 16.96 3.60 10.33
C TYR A 99 16.49 4.95 9.80
N LYS A 100 16.61 6.04 10.57
CA LYS A 100 16.20 7.38 10.13
C LYS A 100 16.92 7.79 8.85
N THR A 101 18.24 7.72 8.85
CA THR A 101 19.06 8.17 7.71
C THR A 101 18.82 7.33 6.48
N SER A 102 18.78 6.01 6.63
CA SER A 102 18.52 5.09 5.51
C SER A 102 17.10 5.27 4.94
N GLY A 103 16.11 5.50 5.78
CA GLY A 103 14.75 5.77 5.33
C GLY A 103 14.62 7.04 4.50
N ILE A 104 15.24 8.14 4.96
CA ILE A 104 15.29 9.41 4.21
C ILE A 104 16.00 9.20 2.87
N GLN A 105 17.12 8.48 2.87
CA GLN A 105 17.86 8.20 1.64
C GLN A 105 17.02 7.39 0.64
N CYS A 106 16.35 6.33 1.08
CA CYS A 106 15.50 5.51 0.22
C CYS A 106 14.36 6.35 -0.40
N LEU A 107 13.70 7.20 0.38
CA LEU A 107 12.66 8.09 -0.15
C LEU A 107 13.22 9.13 -1.14
N SER A 108 14.42 9.66 -0.88
CA SER A 108 15.11 10.55 -1.83
C SER A 108 15.47 9.84 -3.14
N ASP A 109 15.91 8.60 -3.05
CA ASP A 109 16.25 7.80 -4.24
C ASP A 109 14.99 7.41 -5.03
N ALA A 110 13.87 7.12 -4.35
CA ALA A 110 12.58 6.94 -5.02
C ALA A 110 12.18 8.17 -5.85
N VAL A 111 12.35 9.39 -5.32
CA VAL A 111 12.07 10.63 -6.07
C VAL A 111 12.96 10.76 -7.30
N LYS A 112 14.25 10.40 -7.21
CA LYS A 112 15.18 10.47 -8.34
C LYS A 112 14.82 9.49 -9.45
N GLU A 113 14.36 8.28 -9.10
CA GLU A 113 13.98 7.26 -10.08
C GLU A 113 12.67 7.64 -10.82
N ASN A 114 11.77 8.40 -10.19
CA ASN A 114 10.54 8.87 -10.82
C ASN A 114 10.06 10.23 -10.27
N MET A 115 10.51 11.31 -10.89
CA MET A 115 10.13 12.69 -10.54
C MET A 115 8.67 13.04 -10.87
N GLY A 116 7.94 12.19 -11.58
CA GLY A 116 6.53 12.41 -11.93
C GLY A 116 5.56 12.23 -10.76
N ILE A 117 6.01 11.62 -9.66
CA ILE A 117 5.15 11.35 -8.49
C ILE A 117 5.15 12.56 -7.56
N ARG A 118 4.14 13.41 -7.69
CA ARG A 118 4.08 14.73 -7.03
C ARG A 118 4.08 14.71 -5.50
N TRP A 119 3.52 13.68 -4.87
CA TRP A 119 3.42 13.59 -3.41
C TRP A 119 4.69 13.04 -2.74
N LEU A 120 5.55 12.36 -3.49
CA LEU A 120 6.72 11.68 -2.97
C LEU A 120 7.82 12.62 -2.42
N PRO A 121 8.13 13.78 -3.05
CA PRO A 121 9.21 14.67 -2.58
C PRO A 121 9.05 15.19 -1.14
N GLY A 122 7.84 15.41 -0.68
CA GLY A 122 7.59 15.91 0.69
C GLY A 122 7.47 14.81 1.75
N LEU A 123 7.50 13.54 1.34
CA LEU A 123 7.17 12.44 2.24
C LEU A 123 8.21 12.23 3.34
N SER A 124 9.50 12.36 3.05
CA SER A 124 10.56 12.20 4.04
C SER A 124 10.47 13.23 5.17
N GLU A 125 10.10 14.48 4.86
CA GLU A 125 9.88 15.52 5.86
C GLU A 125 8.69 15.18 6.75
N LYS A 126 7.59 14.78 6.13
CA LYS A 126 6.38 14.38 6.87
C LYS A 126 6.61 13.20 7.80
N LEU A 127 7.36 12.19 7.37
CA LEU A 127 7.58 10.97 8.15
C LEU A 127 8.66 11.14 9.24
N PHE A 128 9.81 11.73 8.91
CA PHE A 128 10.98 11.70 9.79
C PHE A 128 11.25 13.00 10.54
N PHE A 129 10.64 14.11 10.16
CA PHE A 129 10.86 15.44 10.76
C PHE A 129 9.57 16.10 11.23
N ALA A 130 8.39 15.60 10.88
CA ALA A 130 7.19 16.09 11.52
C ALA A 130 7.42 15.97 13.03
N LYS A 131 7.39 17.11 13.72
CA LYS A 131 7.27 17.07 15.17
C LYS A 131 6.08 16.17 15.44
N SER A 132 6.25 15.22 16.35
CA SER A 132 5.11 14.57 16.97
C SER A 132 4.34 15.65 17.72
N GLU A 133 3.65 16.51 17.02
CA GLU A 133 2.39 16.98 17.55
C GLU A 133 1.67 15.66 17.74
N ASP A 134 1.37 15.38 19.01
CA ASP A 134 0.56 14.23 19.38
C ASP A 134 -0.67 14.23 18.47
N VAL A 135 -0.57 13.56 17.33
CA VAL A 135 -1.75 13.04 16.68
C VAL A 135 -2.20 12.02 17.70
N LYS A 136 -2.98 12.50 18.64
CA LYS A 136 -3.65 11.63 19.58
C LYS A 136 -4.44 10.70 18.68
N ASP A 137 -4.02 9.43 18.61
CA ASP A 137 -4.83 8.39 17.95
C ASP A 137 -6.30 8.43 18.43
N THR A 138 -6.51 9.05 19.59
CA THR A 138 -7.80 9.40 20.16
C THR A 138 -8.62 10.37 19.31
N ASP A 139 -8.02 11.37 18.66
CA ASP A 139 -8.77 12.38 17.92
C ASP A 139 -9.35 11.80 16.62
N PHE A 140 -8.58 10.94 15.93
CA PHE A 140 -9.08 10.23 14.74
C PHE A 140 -10.31 9.37 15.04
N PHE A 141 -10.24 8.54 16.08
CA PHE A 141 -11.38 7.69 16.46
C PHE A 141 -12.56 8.52 16.95
N VAL A 142 -12.32 9.62 17.67
CA VAL A 142 -13.36 10.54 18.11
C VAL A 142 -14.08 11.16 16.90
N ASP A 143 -13.34 11.67 15.93
CA ASP A 143 -13.91 12.25 14.72
C ASP A 143 -14.71 11.24 13.88
N CYS A 144 -14.21 10.00 13.76
CA CYS A 144 -14.96 8.93 13.11
C CYS A 144 -16.24 8.59 13.87
N ILE A 145 -16.20 8.50 15.20
CA ILE A 145 -17.36 8.21 16.04
C ILE A 145 -18.38 9.34 15.91
N GLU A 146 -17.99 10.61 16.01
CA GLU A 146 -18.90 11.75 15.85
C GLU A 146 -19.60 11.75 14.48
N LYS A 147 -18.87 11.42 13.40
CA LYS A 147 -19.47 11.28 12.07
C LYS A 147 -20.46 10.12 12.00
N ILE A 148 -20.10 8.97 12.57
CA ILE A 148 -20.99 7.81 12.65
C ILE A 148 -22.25 8.16 13.44
N GLU A 149 -22.13 8.80 14.58
CA GLU A 149 -23.26 9.26 15.40
C GLU A 149 -24.15 10.25 14.63
N SER A 150 -23.56 11.16 13.87
CA SER A 150 -24.31 12.11 13.03
C SER A 150 -25.14 11.38 11.96
N ILE A 151 -24.59 10.34 11.35
CA ILE A 151 -25.30 9.52 10.36
C ILE A 151 -26.47 8.78 11.01
N PHE A 152 -26.25 8.17 12.17
CA PHE A 152 -27.32 7.48 12.90
C PHE A 152 -28.39 8.45 13.41
N THR A 153 -28.06 9.69 13.71
CA THR A 153 -29.03 10.73 14.04
C THR A 153 -29.97 11.03 12.87
N LEU A 154 -29.46 10.96 11.62
CA LEU A 154 -30.26 11.09 10.39
C LEU A 154 -31.08 9.84 10.08
N LEU A 155 -30.75 8.70 10.70
CA LEU A 155 -31.41 7.41 10.54
C LEU A 155 -32.10 6.98 11.86
N PRO A 156 -33.13 7.70 12.34
CA PRO A 156 -33.63 7.60 13.71
C PRO A 156 -34.34 6.28 14.01
N THR A 157 -34.51 5.37 13.06
CA THR A 157 -35.14 4.06 13.27
C THR A 157 -34.24 2.93 12.77
N LEU A 158 -34.22 1.83 13.51
CA LEU A 158 -33.50 0.61 13.15
C LEU A 158 -33.79 0.19 11.70
N GLN A 159 -35.06 0.24 11.29
CA GLN A 159 -35.49 -0.13 9.95
C GLN A 159 -34.86 0.77 8.85
N LYS A 160 -34.65 2.07 9.10
CA LYS A 160 -33.96 2.96 8.15
C LYS A 160 -32.49 2.64 8.06
N THR A 161 -31.88 2.33 9.20
CA THR A 161 -30.47 1.92 9.26
C THR A 161 -30.23 0.62 8.51
N GLU A 162 -31.07 -0.41 8.75
CA GLU A 162 -31.01 -1.69 8.04
C GLU A 162 -31.13 -1.50 6.53
N LYS A 163 -32.13 -0.73 6.06
CA LYS A 163 -32.30 -0.43 4.64
C LYS A 163 -31.09 0.28 4.02
N LYS A 164 -30.43 1.19 4.75
CA LYS A 164 -29.21 1.85 4.29
C LYS A 164 -28.08 0.85 4.14
N ILE A 165 -27.87 -0.01 5.13
CA ILE A 165 -26.85 -1.06 5.11
C ILE A 165 -27.13 -2.06 3.98
N GLU A 166 -28.36 -2.54 3.84
CA GLU A 166 -28.75 -3.44 2.75
C GLU A 166 -28.50 -2.84 1.36
N SER A 167 -28.80 -1.53 1.20
CA SER A 167 -28.52 -0.83 -0.05
C SER A 167 -27.02 -0.80 -0.34
N ILE A 168 -26.17 -0.48 0.64
CA ILE A 168 -24.71 -0.48 0.48
C ILE A 168 -24.20 -1.88 0.13
N LEU A 169 -24.65 -2.90 0.84
CA LEU A 169 -24.25 -4.29 0.58
C LEU A 169 -24.67 -4.77 -0.80
N ARG A 170 -25.89 -4.41 -1.25
CA ARG A 170 -26.34 -4.72 -2.61
C ARG A 170 -25.46 -4.07 -3.66
N ASP A 171 -25.14 -2.80 -3.47
CA ASP A 171 -24.32 -2.03 -4.41
C ASP A 171 -22.88 -2.58 -4.45
N LEU A 172 -22.29 -2.95 -3.30
CA LEU A 172 -20.97 -3.60 -3.22
C LEU A 172 -20.92 -4.98 -3.88
N ASN A 173 -22.05 -5.70 -3.94
CA ASN A 173 -22.12 -7.00 -4.60
C ASN A 173 -22.52 -6.89 -6.09
N SER A 174 -22.68 -5.68 -6.61
CA SER A 174 -23.04 -5.48 -8.03
C SER A 174 -21.82 -5.70 -8.95
N SER A 175 -22.06 -6.32 -10.09
CA SER A 175 -21.08 -6.39 -11.19
C SER A 175 -21.01 -5.09 -12.02
N ASN A 176 -21.90 -4.14 -11.77
CA ASN A 176 -21.89 -2.82 -12.40
C ASN A 176 -20.93 -1.90 -11.66
N GLY A 177 -19.89 -1.39 -12.34
CA GLY A 177 -18.86 -0.53 -11.77
C GLY A 177 -19.43 0.68 -11.02
N ASN A 178 -20.40 1.41 -11.61
CA ASN A 178 -21.00 2.60 -11.00
C ASN A 178 -21.78 2.26 -9.71
N GLU A 179 -22.41 1.09 -9.65
CA GLU A 179 -23.10 0.63 -8.45
C GLU A 179 -22.11 0.23 -7.37
N PHE A 180 -21.05 -0.50 -7.74
CA PHE A 180 -19.97 -0.86 -6.84
C PHE A 180 -19.29 0.39 -6.24
N GLU A 181 -18.96 1.39 -7.06
CA GLU A 181 -18.37 2.66 -6.61
C GLU A 181 -19.30 3.39 -5.63
N ARG A 182 -20.60 3.43 -5.91
CA ARG A 182 -21.61 4.01 -5.00
C ARG A 182 -21.65 3.25 -3.67
N GLY A 183 -21.59 1.92 -3.70
CA GLY A 183 -21.53 1.06 -2.52
C GLY A 183 -20.26 1.31 -1.70
N HIS A 184 -19.11 1.40 -2.38
CA HIS A 184 -17.81 1.68 -1.77
C HIS A 184 -17.79 3.06 -1.08
N LYS A 185 -18.31 4.10 -1.77
CA LYS A 185 -18.50 5.42 -1.17
C LYS A 185 -19.39 5.37 0.08
N GLY A 186 -20.54 4.70 -0.02
CA GLY A 186 -21.48 4.57 1.09
C GLY A 186 -20.91 3.82 2.28
N LEU A 187 -20.04 2.83 2.04
CA LEU A 187 -19.32 2.12 3.10
C LEU A 187 -18.34 3.06 3.83
N GLY A 188 -17.55 3.84 3.08
CA GLY A 188 -16.63 4.81 3.68
C GLY A 188 -17.36 5.82 4.57
N GLU A 189 -18.46 6.40 4.09
CA GLU A 189 -19.31 7.28 4.88
C GLU A 189 -19.83 6.61 6.15
N LEU A 190 -20.33 5.35 6.07
CA LEU A 190 -20.84 4.61 7.20
C LEU A 190 -19.78 4.32 8.28
N LEU A 191 -18.52 4.20 7.87
CA LEU A 191 -17.36 4.00 8.75
C LEU A 191 -16.80 5.32 9.31
N GLY A 192 -17.41 6.47 9.00
CA GLY A 192 -17.00 7.78 9.51
C GLY A 192 -15.91 8.47 8.68
N PHE A 193 -15.59 7.96 7.49
CA PHE A 193 -14.65 8.62 6.57
C PHE A 193 -15.35 9.71 5.74
N ILE A 194 -14.59 10.70 5.27
CA ILE A 194 -15.01 11.53 4.14
C ILE A 194 -14.80 10.68 2.89
N SER A 195 -15.86 10.36 2.17
CA SER A 195 -15.79 9.49 1.01
C SER A 195 -16.18 10.26 -0.25
N GLU A 196 -15.31 10.26 -1.25
CA GLU A 196 -15.52 10.94 -2.52
C GLU A 196 -15.41 9.96 -3.69
N ASN A 197 -16.17 10.26 -4.74
CA ASN A 197 -16.10 9.57 -6.02
C ASN A 197 -16.05 10.62 -7.15
N PRO A 198 -14.85 11.11 -7.51
CA PRO A 198 -14.71 12.15 -8.52
C PRO A 198 -14.97 11.60 -9.92
N ASN A 199 -15.89 12.23 -10.65
CA ASN A 199 -16.26 11.88 -12.04
C ASN A 199 -15.26 12.39 -13.09
N SER A 200 -13.96 12.51 -12.75
CA SER A 200 -12.95 13.02 -13.69
C SER A 200 -12.14 11.88 -14.30
N THR A 201 -11.91 11.94 -15.61
CA THR A 201 -11.10 10.95 -16.33
C THR A 201 -9.70 10.84 -15.70
N GLY A 202 -9.32 9.65 -15.24
CA GLY A 202 -8.03 9.38 -14.57
C GLY A 202 -8.00 9.72 -13.08
N ALA A 203 -9.15 10.09 -12.48
CA ALA A 203 -9.25 10.13 -11.03
C ALA A 203 -9.18 8.69 -10.47
N PRO A 204 -8.65 8.50 -9.25
CA PRO A 204 -8.79 7.23 -8.57
C PRO A 204 -10.26 6.93 -8.32
N ASP A 205 -10.62 5.66 -8.39
CA ASP A 205 -11.92 5.14 -7.96
C ASP A 205 -12.24 5.61 -6.52
N PRO A 206 -13.46 5.44 -6.01
CA PRO A 206 -13.86 6.00 -4.72
C PRO A 206 -12.77 5.86 -3.66
N TYR A 207 -12.39 6.97 -3.05
CA TYR A 207 -11.38 7.00 -2.00
C TYR A 207 -11.94 7.57 -0.71
N TRP A 208 -11.33 7.18 0.39
CA TRP A 208 -11.70 7.63 1.72
C TRP A 208 -10.61 8.51 2.30
N ILE A 209 -11.02 9.66 2.82
CA ILE A 209 -10.12 10.62 3.46
C ILE A 209 -10.32 10.52 4.98
N ILE A 210 -9.23 10.39 5.66
CA ILE A 210 -9.14 10.58 7.11
C ILE A 210 -8.85 12.08 7.30
N ASN A 211 -9.63 12.77 8.10
CA ASN A 211 -9.56 14.22 8.34
C ASN A 211 -8.25 14.93 7.96
N GLU A 212 -8.41 16.10 7.32
CA GLU A 212 -7.30 17.02 7.12
C GLU A 212 -6.79 17.58 8.44
#